data_441a756b9cff2b42e44791416e52bb5b
#
_entry.id   441a756b9cff2b42e44791416e52bb5b
#
_cell.length_a   1.000
_cell.length_b   1.000
_cell.length_c   1.000
_cell.angle_alpha   90.00
_cell.angle_beta   90.00
_cell.angle_gamma   90.00
#
_symmetry.space_group_name_H-M   'P 1'
#
loop_
_entity.id
_entity.type
_entity.pdbx_description
1 polymer ?
#
loop_
_entity_poly.entity_id
_entity_poly.type
_entity_poly.pdbx_seq_one_letter_code
_entity_poly.pdbx_strand_id
1 'polypeptide(L)'
;MSWQIVKKPMKLATLWLLLLSSLACSPACAADLWTYWVEPCTEAAAVESHCKTGDAELARWALEAWQQSSGGTLRVQAVALEQAARLRVHWVTGRSQLYGEARPIEFAGQRGAEVYVLPSMARAGEDQLLRETVVYLTCLHETGHALGLAHTAAFADIMYTFQYGGDIAEYFGRFRRKLKAREDIARTSAISVADHSALMFALSGR
;
A
#
# COMPACT_ATOMS: atom_id res chain seq x y z
N MET A 1 -16.81 88.43 -40.49
CA MET A 1 -15.85 87.32 -40.76
C MET A 1 -15.81 86.41 -39.55
N SER A 2 -16.53 85.32 -39.63
CA SER A 2 -16.69 84.39 -38.50
C SER A 2 -16.02 83.05 -38.86
N TRP A 3 -15.03 82.66 -38.11
CA TRP A 3 -14.31 81.39 -38.29
C TRP A 3 -14.98 80.32 -37.46
N GLN A 4 -15.61 79.34 -38.09
CA GLN A 4 -16.16 78.11 -37.43
C GLN A 4 -15.05 77.10 -37.24
N ILE A 5 -14.78 76.73 -35.97
CA ILE A 5 -13.84 75.67 -35.61
C ILE A 5 -14.63 74.34 -35.62
N VAL A 6 -14.31 73.52 -36.63
CA VAL A 6 -14.88 72.13 -36.68
C VAL A 6 -14.04 71.26 -35.80
N LYS A 7 -14.68 70.82 -34.68
CA LYS A 7 -14.12 69.78 -33.78
C LYS A 7 -14.38 68.38 -34.39
N LYS A 8 -13.32 67.64 -34.73
CA LYS A 8 -13.39 66.21 -35.10
C LYS A 8 -13.65 65.35 -33.86
N PRO A 9 -14.54 64.35 -33.94
CA PRO A 9 -14.70 63.41 -32.83
C PRO A 9 -13.57 62.41 -32.74
N MET A 10 -12.96 62.29 -31.57
CA MET A 10 -11.97 61.32 -31.22
C MET A 10 -12.68 59.96 -31.00
N LYS A 11 -12.35 58.95 -31.83
CA LYS A 11 -12.82 57.60 -31.65
C LYS A 11 -12.05 56.93 -30.49
N LEU A 12 -12.76 56.67 -29.38
CA LEU A 12 -12.27 55.80 -28.31
C LEU A 12 -12.11 54.35 -28.86
N ALA A 13 -10.86 53.93 -29.02
CA ALA A 13 -10.57 52.53 -29.27
C ALA A 13 -10.63 51.76 -27.91
N THR A 14 -11.70 50.98 -27.75
CA THR A 14 -11.89 50.10 -26.59
C THR A 14 -10.91 48.93 -26.72
N LEU A 15 -9.83 48.97 -25.94
CA LEU A 15 -8.85 47.89 -25.85
C LEU A 15 -9.41 46.76 -24.96
N TRP A 16 -9.93 45.69 -25.58
CA TRP A 16 -10.28 44.46 -24.87
C TRP A 16 -9.01 43.69 -24.52
N LEU A 17 -8.56 43.82 -23.28
CA LEU A 17 -7.56 42.91 -22.72
C LEU A 17 -8.22 41.55 -22.53
N LEU A 18 -7.98 40.61 -23.41
CA LEU A 18 -8.23 39.17 -23.20
C LEU A 18 -7.24 38.67 -22.15
N LEU A 19 -7.69 38.59 -20.91
CA LEU A 19 -7.02 37.77 -19.86
C LEU A 19 -7.14 36.31 -20.25
N LEU A 20 -6.14 35.80 -20.93
CA LEU A 20 -5.86 34.34 -21.04
C LEU A 20 -5.42 33.87 -19.66
N SER A 21 -6.36 33.46 -18.82
CA SER A 21 -6.08 32.65 -17.65
C SER A 21 -5.55 31.28 -18.14
N SER A 22 -4.22 31.16 -18.20
CA SER A 22 -3.54 29.87 -18.34
C SER A 22 -3.90 29.05 -17.10
N LEU A 23 -4.89 28.14 -17.22
CA LEU A 23 -5.00 27.01 -16.30
C LEU A 23 -3.68 26.23 -16.42
N ALA A 24 -2.75 26.50 -15.52
CA ALA A 24 -1.63 25.65 -15.28
C ALA A 24 -2.20 24.33 -14.76
N CYS A 25 -2.40 23.36 -15.68
CA CYS A 25 -2.64 21.99 -15.34
C CYS A 25 -1.37 21.52 -14.61
N SER A 26 -1.39 21.51 -13.28
CA SER A 26 -0.34 20.86 -12.51
C SER A 26 -0.21 19.44 -13.06
N PRO A 27 0.99 18.96 -13.42
CA PRO A 27 1.16 17.59 -13.82
C PRO A 27 0.65 16.73 -12.65
N ALA A 28 -0.46 16.02 -12.87
CA ALA A 28 -0.89 15.03 -11.92
C ALA A 28 0.31 14.10 -11.69
N CYS A 29 0.84 14.10 -10.48
CA CYS A 29 1.97 13.24 -10.12
C CYS A 29 1.54 11.82 -10.48
N ALA A 30 2.21 11.19 -11.45
CA ALA A 30 1.85 9.85 -11.88
C ALA A 30 1.98 8.93 -10.67
N ALA A 31 0.93 8.15 -10.39
CA ALA A 31 0.95 7.22 -9.28
C ALA A 31 2.11 6.22 -9.45
N ASP A 32 2.83 5.92 -8.36
CA ASP A 32 3.87 4.89 -8.36
C ASP A 32 3.22 3.51 -8.55
N LEU A 33 3.43 2.92 -9.72
CA LEU A 33 2.84 1.63 -10.08
C LEU A 33 3.72 0.48 -9.58
N TRP A 34 3.13 -0.38 -8.76
CA TRP A 34 3.73 -1.62 -8.30
C TRP A 34 3.00 -2.81 -8.87
N THR A 35 3.60 -3.47 -9.85
CA THR A 35 3.13 -4.79 -10.28
C THR A 35 3.42 -5.80 -9.19
N TYR A 36 2.45 -6.69 -8.90
CA TYR A 36 2.66 -7.71 -7.89
C TYR A 36 2.22 -9.10 -8.36
N TRP A 37 2.89 -10.09 -7.82
CA TRP A 37 2.54 -11.50 -7.96
C TRP A 37 2.49 -12.13 -6.57
N VAL A 38 1.52 -13.01 -6.35
CA VAL A 38 1.39 -13.79 -5.13
C VAL A 38 1.42 -15.26 -5.52
N GLU A 39 2.27 -16.02 -4.86
CA GLU A 39 2.39 -17.45 -5.07
C GLU A 39 1.05 -18.16 -4.86
N PRO A 40 0.56 -18.96 -5.83
CA PRO A 40 -0.64 -19.77 -5.64
C PRO A 40 -0.41 -20.83 -4.55
N CYS A 41 -1.34 -20.95 -3.61
CA CYS A 41 -1.29 -22.03 -2.64
C CYS A 41 -1.79 -23.33 -3.29
N THR A 42 -0.89 -24.03 -3.95
CA THR A 42 -1.12 -25.36 -4.52
C THR A 42 -1.09 -26.42 -3.40
N GLU A 43 -1.50 -27.66 -3.68
CA GLU A 43 -1.39 -28.76 -2.73
C GLU A 43 0.06 -28.97 -2.25
N ALA A 44 1.03 -28.90 -3.15
CA ALA A 44 2.45 -29.01 -2.80
C ALA A 44 2.91 -27.86 -1.89
N ALA A 45 2.55 -26.61 -2.23
CA ALA A 45 2.85 -25.45 -1.40
C ALA A 45 2.16 -25.53 -0.03
N ALA A 46 0.93 -26.03 0.03
CA ALA A 46 0.19 -26.22 1.28
C ALA A 46 0.85 -27.24 2.23
N VAL A 47 1.38 -28.33 1.66
CA VAL A 47 2.12 -29.34 2.45
C VAL A 47 3.42 -28.73 2.99
N GLU A 48 4.12 -27.95 2.20
CA GLU A 48 5.41 -27.36 2.55
C GLU A 48 5.25 -26.17 3.51
N SER A 49 4.44 -25.17 3.15
CA SER A 49 4.36 -23.89 3.86
C SER A 49 3.17 -23.76 4.82
N HIS A 50 2.25 -24.71 4.81
CA HIS A 50 0.97 -24.64 5.51
C HIS A 50 0.06 -23.47 5.06
N CYS A 51 0.26 -22.97 3.84
CA CYS A 51 -0.65 -22.00 3.26
C CYS A 51 -2.03 -22.63 3.02
N LYS A 52 -3.05 -21.81 2.91
CA LYS A 52 -4.43 -22.20 2.58
C LYS A 52 -4.91 -21.48 1.33
N THR A 53 -5.88 -22.04 0.64
CA THR A 53 -6.42 -21.52 -0.64
C THR A 53 -6.80 -20.03 -0.59
N GLY A 54 -7.21 -19.49 0.55
CA GLY A 54 -7.57 -18.09 0.71
C GLY A 54 -6.40 -17.13 1.00
N ASP A 55 -5.18 -17.62 1.24
CA ASP A 55 -4.08 -16.78 1.70
C ASP A 55 -3.62 -15.77 0.64
N ALA A 56 -3.63 -16.16 -0.64
CA ALA A 56 -3.30 -15.25 -1.74
C ALA A 56 -4.24 -14.03 -1.80
N GLU A 57 -5.50 -14.20 -1.42
CA GLU A 57 -6.45 -13.10 -1.33
C GLU A 57 -6.14 -12.17 -0.14
N LEU A 58 -5.68 -12.72 1.00
CA LEU A 58 -5.25 -11.92 2.14
C LEU A 58 -4.04 -11.05 1.79
N ALA A 59 -3.07 -11.59 1.06
CA ALA A 59 -1.93 -10.81 0.55
C ALA A 59 -2.37 -9.70 -0.42
N ARG A 60 -3.33 -9.98 -1.31
CA ARG A 60 -3.92 -8.97 -2.19
C ARG A 60 -4.59 -7.85 -1.39
N TRP A 61 -5.41 -8.18 -0.40
CA TRP A 61 -6.05 -7.18 0.45
C TRP A 61 -5.05 -6.32 1.22
N ALA A 62 -3.92 -6.88 1.63
CA ALA A 62 -2.85 -6.13 2.27
C ALA A 62 -2.25 -5.05 1.34
N LEU A 63 -2.00 -5.40 0.08
CA LEU A 63 -1.53 -4.46 -0.95
C LEU A 63 -2.58 -3.39 -1.28
N GLU A 64 -3.84 -3.79 -1.41
CA GLU A 64 -4.96 -2.88 -1.64
C GLU A 64 -5.16 -1.91 -0.47
N ALA A 65 -4.93 -2.35 0.78
CA ALA A 65 -4.98 -1.48 1.95
C ALA A 65 -3.92 -0.36 1.91
N TRP A 66 -2.68 -0.67 1.50
CA TRP A 66 -1.66 0.34 1.27
C TRP A 66 -2.02 1.29 0.13
N GLN A 67 -2.54 0.77 -0.99
CA GLN A 67 -3.03 1.60 -2.09
C GLN A 67 -4.12 2.56 -1.62
N GLN A 68 -5.12 2.07 -0.89
CA GLN A 68 -6.20 2.90 -0.35
C GLN A 68 -5.66 3.96 0.61
N SER A 69 -4.75 3.58 1.51
CA SER A 69 -4.11 4.51 2.45
C SER A 69 -3.32 5.61 1.73
N SER A 70 -2.74 5.34 0.56
CA SER A 70 -1.92 6.31 -0.19
C SER A 70 -2.71 7.45 -0.84
N GLY A 71 -4.05 7.41 -0.82
CA GLY A 71 -4.87 8.44 -1.46
C GLY A 71 -4.64 8.55 -2.98
N GLY A 72 -4.17 7.47 -3.64
CA GLY A 72 -3.95 7.42 -5.10
C GLY A 72 -2.51 7.66 -5.54
N THR A 73 -1.59 7.92 -4.61
CA THR A 73 -0.15 8.07 -4.91
C THR A 73 0.50 6.72 -5.26
N LEU A 74 0.04 5.63 -4.65
CA LEU A 74 0.43 4.25 -4.93
C LEU A 74 -0.68 3.56 -5.72
N ARG A 75 -0.30 2.81 -6.76
CA ARG A 75 -1.19 1.87 -7.46
C ARG A 75 -0.57 0.48 -7.46
N VAL A 76 -1.38 -0.53 -7.15
CA VAL A 76 -0.96 -1.94 -7.21
C VAL A 76 -1.71 -2.64 -8.33
N GLN A 77 -1.01 -3.50 -9.07
CA GLN A 77 -1.58 -4.24 -10.21
C GLN A 77 -1.07 -5.68 -10.21
N ALA A 78 -1.99 -6.63 -10.17
CA ALA A 78 -1.65 -8.05 -10.29
C ALA A 78 -1.10 -8.38 -11.68
N VAL A 79 -0.10 -9.25 -11.71
CA VAL A 79 0.45 -9.85 -12.94
C VAL A 79 0.44 -11.37 -12.84
N ALA A 80 0.36 -12.04 -13.99
CA ALA A 80 0.25 -13.49 -14.06
C ALA A 80 1.60 -14.20 -13.83
N LEU A 81 2.70 -13.54 -14.16
CA LEU A 81 4.04 -14.12 -14.11
C LEU A 81 4.87 -13.47 -13.01
N GLU A 82 5.53 -14.28 -12.20
CA GLU A 82 6.38 -13.83 -11.11
C GLU A 82 7.47 -12.86 -11.59
N GLN A 83 8.15 -13.18 -12.69
CA GLN A 83 9.22 -12.35 -13.22
C GLN A 83 8.75 -10.98 -13.75
N ALA A 84 7.45 -10.78 -13.98
CA ALA A 84 6.86 -9.50 -14.36
C ALA A 84 6.43 -8.65 -13.14
N ALA A 85 6.60 -9.20 -11.93
CA ALA A 85 6.21 -8.53 -10.69
C ALA A 85 7.39 -7.77 -10.08
N ARG A 86 7.15 -6.52 -9.73
CA ARG A 86 8.03 -5.67 -8.91
C ARG A 86 7.99 -6.07 -7.43
N LEU A 87 6.85 -6.63 -6.97
CA LEU A 87 6.67 -7.19 -5.64
C LEU A 87 6.18 -8.63 -5.76
N ARG A 88 6.87 -9.56 -5.08
CA ARG A 88 6.56 -10.98 -5.10
C ARG A 88 6.28 -11.47 -3.70
N VAL A 89 5.19 -12.20 -3.50
CA VAL A 89 4.84 -12.79 -2.21
C VAL A 89 4.95 -14.30 -2.30
N HIS A 90 5.74 -14.88 -1.41
CA HIS A 90 6.01 -16.31 -1.32
C HIS A 90 5.53 -16.88 0.01
N TRP A 91 5.00 -18.12 -0.02
CA TRP A 91 4.66 -18.89 1.14
C TRP A 91 5.81 -19.80 1.50
N VAL A 92 6.37 -19.63 2.69
CA VAL A 92 7.57 -20.36 3.08
C VAL A 92 7.43 -21.04 4.44
N THR A 93 8.26 -22.06 4.67
CA THR A 93 8.51 -22.58 6.02
C THR A 93 9.66 -21.82 6.65
N GLY A 94 9.57 -21.51 7.92
CA GLY A 94 10.60 -20.77 8.65
C GLY A 94 11.40 -21.67 9.58
N ARG A 95 12.70 -21.41 9.63
CA ARG A 95 13.58 -21.90 10.70
C ARG A 95 13.71 -20.88 11.85
N SER A 96 13.19 -19.68 11.67
CA SER A 96 13.18 -18.58 12.64
C SER A 96 11.80 -18.43 13.25
N GLN A 97 11.72 -17.71 14.39
CA GLN A 97 10.45 -17.37 15.04
C GLN A 97 9.79 -16.13 14.39
N LEU A 98 10.12 -15.82 13.13
CA LEU A 98 9.55 -14.72 12.37
C LEU A 98 8.23 -15.14 11.74
N TYR A 99 7.31 -14.19 11.60
CA TYR A 99 6.07 -14.37 10.86
C TYR A 99 6.26 -14.13 9.37
N GLY A 100 7.21 -13.25 8.99
CA GLY A 100 7.55 -12.91 7.63
C GLY A 100 8.90 -12.21 7.53
N GLU A 101 9.30 -11.93 6.29
CA GLU A 101 10.48 -11.16 5.94
C GLU A 101 10.29 -10.48 4.59
N ALA A 102 10.70 -9.23 4.46
CA ALA A 102 10.79 -8.53 3.18
C ALA A 102 12.24 -8.30 2.78
N ARG A 103 12.61 -8.70 1.56
CA ARG A 103 13.94 -8.50 0.99
C ARG A 103 13.87 -7.56 -0.20
N PRO A 104 14.64 -6.47 -0.22
CA PRO A 104 14.70 -5.60 -1.38
C PRO A 104 15.34 -6.33 -2.58
N ILE A 105 14.78 -6.10 -3.77
CA ILE A 105 15.36 -6.52 -5.03
C ILE A 105 15.44 -5.33 -5.99
N GLU A 106 16.23 -5.46 -7.05
CA GLU A 106 16.19 -4.56 -8.19
C GLU A 106 15.23 -5.13 -9.24
N PHE A 107 14.33 -4.29 -9.74
CA PHE A 107 13.39 -4.64 -10.81
C PHE A 107 13.37 -3.53 -11.87
N ALA A 108 13.90 -3.82 -13.04
CA ALA A 108 13.96 -2.88 -14.17
C ALA A 108 14.53 -1.48 -13.78
N GLY A 109 15.62 -1.45 -13.01
CA GLY A 109 16.26 -0.23 -12.53
C GLY A 109 15.50 0.50 -11.41
N GLN A 110 14.49 -0.12 -10.84
CA GLN A 110 13.69 0.41 -9.74
C GLN A 110 13.76 -0.51 -8.51
N ARG A 111 13.44 0.05 -7.35
CA ARG A 111 13.27 -0.75 -6.15
C ARG A 111 12.08 -1.68 -6.30
N GLY A 112 12.29 -2.97 -6.07
CA GLY A 112 11.27 -4.00 -5.89
C GLY A 112 11.47 -4.73 -4.57
N ALA A 113 10.68 -5.78 -4.31
CA ALA A 113 10.82 -6.61 -3.12
C ALA A 113 10.31 -8.04 -3.33
N GLU A 114 10.94 -8.98 -2.64
CA GLU A 114 10.41 -10.30 -2.32
C GLU A 114 9.92 -10.31 -0.89
N VAL A 115 8.71 -10.76 -0.68
CA VAL A 115 8.03 -10.86 0.62
C VAL A 115 7.81 -12.34 0.90
N TYR A 116 8.36 -12.80 2.00
CA TYR A 116 8.25 -14.17 2.48
C TYR A 116 7.31 -14.20 3.69
N VAL A 117 6.25 -14.98 3.61
CA VAL A 117 5.27 -15.13 4.70
C VAL A 117 5.27 -16.57 5.18
N LEU A 118 5.20 -16.76 6.49
CA LEU A 118 5.20 -18.05 7.16
C LEU A 118 3.80 -18.37 7.73
N PRO A 119 2.88 -18.95 6.93
CA PRO A 119 1.52 -19.23 7.38
C PRO A 119 1.45 -20.22 8.56
N SER A 120 2.48 -21.06 8.72
CA SER A 120 2.62 -21.99 9.85
C SER A 120 2.73 -21.29 11.21
N MET A 121 3.14 -20.03 11.24
CA MET A 121 3.21 -19.21 12.45
C MET A 121 1.84 -18.70 12.90
N ALA A 122 0.83 -18.71 12.02
CA ALA A 122 -0.53 -18.28 12.31
C ALA A 122 -1.29 -19.34 13.16
N ARG A 123 -0.79 -19.57 14.38
CA ARG A 123 -1.36 -20.54 15.33
C ARG A 123 -2.57 -19.92 16.03
N ALA A 124 -3.76 -20.31 15.63
CA ALA A 124 -5.01 -19.75 16.12
C ALA A 124 -5.98 -20.81 16.71
N GLY A 125 -5.51 -22.05 16.91
CA GLY A 125 -6.37 -23.14 17.31
C GLY A 125 -7.52 -23.33 16.31
N GLU A 126 -8.76 -23.32 16.81
CA GLU A 126 -9.97 -23.44 15.99
C GLU A 126 -10.48 -22.12 15.41
N ASP A 127 -9.93 -20.96 15.82
CA ASP A 127 -10.34 -19.65 15.29
C ASP A 127 -9.69 -19.38 13.92
N GLN A 128 -10.36 -19.85 12.87
CA GLN A 128 -9.93 -19.66 11.49
C GLN A 128 -9.78 -18.16 11.13
N LEU A 129 -10.66 -17.31 11.64
CA LEU A 129 -10.59 -15.87 11.36
C LEU A 129 -9.40 -15.19 12.07
N LEU A 130 -8.97 -15.69 13.24
CA LEU A 130 -7.72 -15.27 13.88
C LEU A 130 -6.52 -15.70 13.03
N ARG A 131 -6.51 -16.93 12.52
CA ARG A 131 -5.46 -17.40 11.63
C ARG A 131 -5.34 -16.51 10.39
N GLU A 132 -6.45 -16.20 9.76
CA GLU A 132 -6.49 -15.31 8.58
C GLU A 132 -6.05 -13.87 8.93
N THR A 133 -6.42 -13.40 10.13
CA THR A 133 -5.93 -12.10 10.66
C THR A 133 -4.41 -12.08 10.78
N VAL A 134 -3.80 -13.16 11.32
CA VAL A 134 -2.34 -13.24 11.45
C VAL A 134 -1.67 -13.18 10.08
N VAL A 135 -2.14 -13.96 9.11
CA VAL A 135 -1.59 -13.99 7.75
C VAL A 135 -1.75 -12.62 7.09
N TYR A 136 -2.95 -12.02 7.16
CA TYR A 136 -3.21 -10.70 6.60
C TYR A 136 -2.30 -9.61 7.18
N LEU A 137 -2.22 -9.52 8.52
CA LEU A 137 -1.39 -8.50 9.17
C LEU A 137 0.10 -8.72 8.91
N THR A 138 0.55 -9.97 8.77
CA THR A 138 1.92 -10.28 8.34
C THR A 138 2.16 -9.79 6.91
N CYS A 139 1.27 -10.11 5.97
CA CYS A 139 1.38 -9.60 4.60
C CYS A 139 1.40 -8.06 4.58
N LEU A 140 0.55 -7.41 5.39
CA LEU A 140 0.48 -5.95 5.47
C LEU A 140 1.79 -5.36 6.02
N HIS A 141 2.36 -5.95 7.08
CA HIS A 141 3.64 -5.54 7.66
C HIS A 141 4.79 -5.68 6.65
N GLU A 142 4.94 -6.87 6.06
CA GLU A 142 6.06 -7.14 5.14
C GLU A 142 5.94 -6.34 3.84
N THR A 143 4.74 -6.13 3.33
CA THR A 143 4.54 -5.23 2.18
C THR A 143 4.79 -3.77 2.54
N GLY A 144 4.60 -3.35 3.79
CA GLY A 144 5.05 -2.06 4.31
C GLY A 144 6.57 -1.89 4.17
N HIS A 145 7.36 -2.90 4.56
CA HIS A 145 8.81 -2.90 4.34
C HIS A 145 9.17 -2.84 2.86
N ALA A 146 8.48 -3.59 2.01
CA ALA A 146 8.66 -3.54 0.56
C ALA A 146 8.47 -2.11 0.02
N LEU A 147 7.48 -1.39 0.53
CA LEU A 147 7.21 0.00 0.20
C LEU A 147 8.18 1.00 0.84
N GLY A 148 9.05 0.58 1.75
CA GLY A 148 10.11 1.40 2.34
C GLY A 148 9.86 1.85 3.76
N LEU A 149 8.84 1.33 4.43
CA LEU A 149 8.57 1.68 5.82
C LEU A 149 9.56 0.96 6.76
N ALA A 150 9.97 1.66 7.80
CA ALA A 150 10.78 1.11 8.88
C ALA A 150 9.91 0.62 10.04
N HIS A 151 10.49 -0.19 10.92
CA HIS A 151 9.84 -0.58 12.18
C HIS A 151 9.53 0.62 13.07
N THR A 152 8.45 0.51 13.85
CA THR A 152 8.08 1.45 14.90
C THR A 152 8.07 0.76 16.28
N ALA A 153 8.13 1.57 17.35
CA ALA A 153 7.99 1.11 18.73
C ALA A 153 6.54 1.22 19.25
N ALA A 154 5.62 1.79 18.47
CA ALA A 154 4.25 1.98 18.89
C ALA A 154 3.43 0.72 18.62
N PHE A 155 2.97 0.05 19.68
CA PHE A 155 2.22 -1.21 19.61
C PHE A 155 0.95 -1.14 18.74
N ALA A 156 0.43 0.09 18.52
CA ALA A 156 -0.75 0.31 17.68
C ALA A 156 -0.48 0.23 16.18
N ASP A 157 0.77 0.43 15.75
CA ASP A 157 1.14 0.49 14.34
C ASP A 157 1.20 -0.89 13.71
N ILE A 158 0.97 -0.96 12.40
CA ILE A 158 1.21 -2.20 11.64
C ILE A 158 2.71 -2.48 11.52
N MET A 159 3.55 -1.43 11.48
CA MET A 159 5.01 -1.56 11.42
C MET A 159 5.67 -1.79 12.78
N TYR A 160 4.91 -2.13 13.83
CA TYR A 160 5.45 -2.47 15.14
C TYR A 160 6.35 -3.70 15.09
N THR A 161 7.47 -3.68 15.82
CA THR A 161 8.34 -4.84 16.01
C THR A 161 8.33 -5.35 17.45
N PHE A 162 8.21 -6.66 17.61
CA PHE A 162 8.24 -7.32 18.93
C PHE A 162 9.60 -7.27 19.63
N GLN A 163 10.64 -6.67 19.01
CA GLN A 163 11.89 -6.34 19.70
C GLN A 163 11.69 -5.38 20.88
N TYR A 164 10.60 -4.59 20.86
CA TYR A 164 10.20 -3.71 21.97
C TYR A 164 9.33 -4.42 23.01
N GLY A 165 9.13 -5.74 22.90
CA GLY A 165 8.29 -6.55 23.81
C GLY A 165 6.84 -6.61 23.36
N GLY A 166 5.91 -6.70 24.32
CA GLY A 166 4.48 -6.75 24.05
C GLY A 166 3.91 -8.15 23.87
N ASP A 167 2.59 -8.24 23.98
CA ASP A 167 1.84 -9.50 23.87
C ASP A 167 1.45 -9.74 22.41
N ILE A 168 2.03 -10.79 21.82
CA ILE A 168 1.78 -11.21 20.44
C ILE A 168 0.30 -11.58 20.23
N ALA A 169 -0.31 -12.29 21.19
CA ALA A 169 -1.71 -12.69 21.09
C ALA A 169 -2.63 -11.47 21.12
N GLU A 170 -2.33 -10.48 21.96
CA GLU A 170 -3.06 -9.21 22.00
C GLU A 170 -2.85 -8.40 20.72
N TYR A 171 -1.64 -8.38 20.15
CA TYR A 171 -1.35 -7.66 18.91
C TYR A 171 -2.27 -8.11 17.77
N PHE A 172 -2.40 -9.40 17.53
CA PHE A 172 -3.30 -9.94 16.51
C PHE A 172 -4.76 -9.91 16.97
N GLY A 173 -5.01 -10.22 18.23
CA GLY A 173 -6.35 -10.32 18.83
C GLY A 173 -7.12 -9.00 18.77
N ARG A 174 -6.44 -7.85 18.94
CA ARG A 174 -7.11 -6.54 18.85
C ARG A 174 -7.72 -6.25 17.48
N PHE A 175 -7.09 -6.68 16.38
CA PHE A 175 -7.67 -6.56 15.04
C PHE A 175 -8.75 -7.59 14.83
N ARG A 176 -8.51 -8.86 15.24
CA ARG A 176 -9.48 -9.95 15.16
C ARG A 176 -10.82 -9.59 15.83
N ARG A 177 -10.80 -8.91 16.96
CA ARG A 177 -12.03 -8.50 17.68
C ARG A 177 -12.90 -7.49 16.91
N LYS A 178 -12.37 -6.82 15.91
CA LYS A 178 -13.13 -5.90 15.05
C LYS A 178 -13.89 -6.61 13.94
N LEU A 179 -13.59 -7.88 13.70
CA LEU A 179 -14.09 -8.66 12.57
C LEU A 179 -15.21 -9.59 13.00
N LYS A 180 -16.26 -9.69 12.18
CA LYS A 180 -17.35 -10.67 12.31
C LYS A 180 -17.22 -11.78 11.27
N ALA A 181 -16.72 -11.47 10.09
CA ALA A 181 -16.51 -12.37 8.97
C ALA A 181 -15.17 -12.08 8.28
N ARG A 182 -14.75 -13.00 7.42
CA ARG A 182 -13.50 -12.91 6.67
C ARG A 182 -13.43 -11.63 5.79
N GLU A 183 -14.54 -11.28 5.18
CA GLU A 183 -14.65 -10.13 4.28
C GLU A 183 -14.46 -8.78 5.00
N ASP A 184 -14.62 -8.76 6.33
CA ASP A 184 -14.36 -7.57 7.14
C ASP A 184 -12.89 -7.21 7.16
N ILE A 185 -11.97 -8.18 6.92
CA ILE A 185 -10.52 -7.94 6.83
C ILE A 185 -10.23 -6.88 5.75
N ALA A 186 -10.83 -7.02 4.56
CA ALA A 186 -10.63 -6.08 3.46
C ALA A 186 -11.22 -4.69 3.71
N ARG A 187 -12.16 -4.56 4.65
CA ARG A 187 -12.92 -3.32 4.93
C ARG A 187 -12.45 -2.61 6.19
N THR A 188 -11.68 -3.28 7.04
CA THR A 188 -11.21 -2.75 8.33
C THR A 188 -9.77 -2.30 8.22
N SER A 189 -9.49 -1.02 8.41
CA SER A 189 -8.11 -0.54 8.39
C SER A 189 -7.34 -1.05 9.60
N ALA A 190 -6.16 -1.62 9.33
CA ALA A 190 -5.13 -1.93 10.33
C ALA A 190 -3.99 -0.88 10.32
N ILE A 191 -3.97 0.01 9.33
CA ILE A 191 -2.94 1.05 9.14
C ILE A 191 -3.24 2.19 10.10
N SER A 192 -2.27 2.56 10.93
CA SER A 192 -2.34 3.70 11.85
C SER A 192 -2.09 5.02 11.13
N VAL A 193 -2.30 6.14 11.82
CA VAL A 193 -1.93 7.47 11.31
C VAL A 193 -0.42 7.60 11.11
N ALA A 194 0.38 6.97 11.98
CA ALA A 194 1.84 6.96 11.87
C ALA A 194 2.30 6.14 10.67
N ASP A 195 1.72 4.94 10.46
CA ASP A 195 2.00 4.11 9.27
C ASP A 195 1.63 4.84 7.97
N HIS A 196 0.47 5.50 7.94
CA HIS A 196 0.07 6.33 6.79
C HIS A 196 1.08 7.45 6.51
N SER A 197 1.51 8.18 7.54
CA SER A 197 2.48 9.27 7.40
C SER A 197 3.83 8.75 6.89
N ALA A 198 4.28 7.59 7.40
CA ALA A 198 5.51 6.93 6.95
C ALA A 198 5.40 6.48 5.47
N LEU A 199 4.24 5.95 5.06
CA LEU A 199 3.98 5.60 3.66
C LEU A 199 4.09 6.83 2.75
N MET A 200 3.42 7.93 3.10
CA MET A 200 3.45 9.16 2.30
C MET A 200 4.87 9.73 2.19
N PHE A 201 5.65 9.68 3.26
CA PHE A 201 7.05 10.08 3.24
C PHE A 201 7.89 9.16 2.32
N ALA A 202 7.74 7.84 2.41
CA ALA A 202 8.44 6.89 1.56
C ALA A 202 8.10 7.04 0.07
N LEU A 203 6.87 7.43 -0.26
CA LEU A 203 6.43 7.65 -1.64
C LEU A 203 6.89 9.01 -2.20
N SER A 204 7.07 10.04 -1.36
CA SER A 204 7.51 11.38 -1.78
C SER A 204 9.01 11.48 -2.06
N GLY A 205 9.82 10.58 -1.52
CA GLY A 205 11.28 10.57 -1.67
C GLY A 205 11.81 9.78 -2.88
N ARG A 206 10.94 9.42 -3.83
CA ARG A 206 11.27 8.60 -5.01
C ARG A 206 11.33 9.43 -6.27
#